data_6ed15ccb896a57a916f95adaf6408f47
#
_entry.id   6ed15ccb896a57a916f95adaf6408f47
#
_cell.length_a   1.000
_cell.length_b   1.000
_cell.length_c   1.000
_cell.angle_alpha   90.00
_cell.angle_beta   90.00
_cell.angle_gamma   90.00
#
_symmetry.space_group_name_H-M   'P 1'
#
loop_
_entity.id
_entity.type
_entity.pdbx_description
1 polymer ?
#
loop_
_entity_poly.entity_id
_entity_poly.type
_entity_poly.pdbx_seq_one_letter_code
_entity_poly.pdbx_strand_id
1 'polypeptide(L)'
;MFNEVFKNVLAHNGVVSITTWADGNVHVSNTWNKYLQIVGEDKILIPAAWLHKTEKNIKINNQMIVTLGSPDVQGKVGMGTGFVIEGTAAFLDSGKEFDMMKEKFPFLTRVLEVTVKNVRQTI
;
A
#
# COMPACT_ATOMS: atom_id res chain seq x y z
N MET A 1 1.38 15.36 -0.73
CA MET A 1 1.43 14.16 0.13
C MET A 1 2.46 13.15 -0.38
N PHE A 2 2.43 12.81 -1.65
CA PHE A 2 3.41 11.88 -2.25
C PHE A 2 4.48 12.70 -2.99
N ASN A 3 5.64 12.83 -2.37
CA ASN A 3 6.75 13.60 -2.96
C ASN A 3 7.54 12.75 -3.97
N GLU A 4 8.55 13.37 -4.58
CA GLU A 4 9.35 12.69 -5.60
C GLU A 4 10.13 11.50 -5.04
N VAL A 5 10.62 11.58 -3.80
CA VAL A 5 11.33 10.47 -3.17
C VAL A 5 10.40 9.28 -3.02
N PHE A 6 9.17 9.51 -2.56
CA PHE A 6 8.15 8.46 -2.43
C PHE A 6 7.87 7.79 -3.78
N LYS A 7 7.64 8.60 -4.81
CA LYS A 7 7.36 8.10 -6.16
C LYS A 7 8.55 7.30 -6.71
N ASN A 8 9.76 7.74 -6.40
CA ASN A 8 10.97 7.05 -6.82
C ASN A 8 11.09 5.68 -6.15
N VAL A 9 10.73 5.58 -4.86
CA VAL A 9 10.71 4.30 -4.17
C VAL A 9 9.73 3.34 -4.85
N LEU A 10 8.55 3.81 -5.23
CA LEU A 10 7.56 2.97 -5.92
C LEU A 10 8.06 2.48 -7.29
N ALA A 11 8.97 3.22 -7.92
CA ALA A 11 9.54 2.85 -9.21
C ALA A 11 10.66 1.80 -9.10
N HIS A 12 11.13 1.51 -7.89
CA HIS A 12 12.21 0.56 -7.64
C HIS A 12 11.68 -0.69 -6.95
N ASN A 13 12.45 -1.79 -7.05
CA ASN A 13 12.09 -3.02 -6.37
C ASN A 13 12.15 -2.85 -4.86
N GLY A 14 11.23 -3.48 -4.18
CA GLY A 14 11.17 -3.48 -2.72
C GLY A 14 9.91 -4.16 -2.24
N VAL A 15 9.94 -4.59 -1.00
CA VAL A 15 8.82 -5.26 -0.34
C VAL A 15 7.97 -4.22 0.36
N VAL A 16 6.67 -4.33 0.21
CA VAL A 16 5.68 -3.55 0.94
C VAL A 16 5.11 -4.43 2.06
N SER A 17 5.02 -3.91 3.27
CA SER A 17 4.28 -4.59 4.33
C SER A 17 2.94 -3.90 4.55
N ILE A 18 1.91 -4.70 4.79
CA ILE A 18 0.55 -4.24 5.09
C ILE A 18 0.20 -4.80 6.46
N THR A 19 -0.02 -3.91 7.42
CA THR A 19 -0.37 -4.30 8.79
C THR A 19 -1.78 -3.85 9.11
N THR A 20 -2.60 -4.79 9.54
CA THR A 20 -3.97 -4.55 10.00
C THR A 20 -4.17 -5.19 11.37
N TRP A 21 -5.18 -4.74 12.09
CA TRP A 21 -5.49 -5.29 13.42
C TRP A 21 -6.98 -5.14 13.71
N ALA A 22 -7.51 -6.13 14.41
CA ALA A 22 -8.89 -6.11 14.88
C ALA A 22 -9.01 -7.11 16.02
N ASP A 23 -9.78 -6.78 17.04
CA ASP A 23 -10.07 -7.68 18.16
C ASP A 23 -8.83 -8.30 18.80
N GLY A 24 -7.74 -7.50 18.91
CA GLY A 24 -6.49 -7.96 19.49
C GLY A 24 -5.60 -8.78 18.55
N ASN A 25 -6.02 -9.02 17.32
CA ASN A 25 -5.27 -9.80 16.34
C ASN A 25 -4.57 -8.88 15.34
N VAL A 26 -3.25 -8.98 15.27
CA VAL A 26 -2.43 -8.25 14.30
C VAL A 26 -2.08 -9.20 13.16
N HIS A 27 -2.25 -8.72 11.93
CA HIS A 27 -1.90 -9.49 10.74
C HIS A 27 -1.00 -8.65 9.83
N VAL A 28 0.07 -9.26 9.33
CA VAL A 28 1.00 -8.62 8.40
C VAL A 28 1.05 -9.44 7.12
N SER A 29 0.91 -8.77 5.99
CA SER A 29 1.08 -9.37 4.67
C SER A 29 2.04 -8.53 3.85
N ASN A 30 2.50 -9.08 2.74
CA ASN A 30 3.47 -8.41 1.87
C ASN A 30 2.95 -8.26 0.45
N THR A 31 3.42 -7.22 -0.21
CA THR A 31 3.27 -7.02 -1.64
C THR A 31 4.55 -6.33 -2.15
N TRP A 32 4.50 -5.72 -3.32
CA TRP A 32 5.69 -5.16 -3.97
C TRP A 32 5.49 -3.69 -4.28
N ASN A 33 6.57 -2.89 -4.18
CA ASN A 33 6.55 -1.46 -4.47
C ASN A 33 5.87 -1.13 -5.80
N LYS A 34 6.24 -1.87 -6.84
CA LYS A 34 5.76 -1.58 -8.20
C LYS A 34 4.29 -1.91 -8.43
N TYR A 35 3.67 -2.62 -7.51
CA TYR A 35 2.23 -2.92 -7.59
C TYR A 35 1.37 -1.76 -7.09
N LEU A 36 1.94 -0.87 -6.28
CA LEU A 36 1.19 0.25 -5.73
C LEU A 36 0.98 1.33 -6.78
N GLN A 37 -0.26 1.79 -6.91
CA GLN A 37 -0.64 2.82 -7.88
C GLN A 37 -1.23 4.00 -7.15
N ILE A 38 -0.65 5.18 -7.34
CA ILE A 38 -1.17 6.42 -6.76
C ILE A 38 -2.35 6.90 -7.61
N VAL A 39 -3.46 7.26 -6.96
CA VAL A 39 -4.62 7.86 -7.60
C VAL A 39 -4.99 9.13 -6.84
N GLY A 40 -5.05 10.24 -7.56
CA GLY A 40 -5.34 11.53 -6.93
C GLY A 40 -4.24 11.96 -5.97
N GLU A 41 -4.62 12.66 -4.91
CA GLU A 41 -3.67 13.25 -3.98
C GLU A 41 -3.42 12.41 -2.73
N ASP A 42 -4.35 11.49 -2.41
CA ASP A 42 -4.34 10.81 -1.11
C ASP A 42 -4.65 9.31 -1.19
N LYS A 43 -4.71 8.72 -2.38
CA LYS A 43 -5.08 7.32 -2.51
C LYS A 43 -3.99 6.48 -3.13
N ILE A 44 -3.86 5.25 -2.61
CA ILE A 44 -3.01 4.22 -3.17
C ILE A 44 -3.86 2.98 -3.41
N LEU A 45 -3.76 2.41 -4.60
CA LEU A 45 -4.44 1.17 -4.96
C LEU A 45 -3.43 0.03 -4.97
N ILE A 46 -3.79 -1.09 -4.35
CA ILE A 46 -2.95 -2.27 -4.23
C ILE A 46 -3.73 -3.47 -4.80
N PRO A 47 -3.16 -4.20 -5.78
CA PRO A 47 -3.85 -5.40 -6.29
C PRO A 47 -3.87 -6.48 -5.22
N ALA A 48 -5.04 -7.06 -4.99
CA ALA A 48 -5.24 -8.08 -3.96
C ALA A 48 -5.73 -9.37 -4.61
N ALA A 49 -4.98 -10.46 -4.41
CA ALA A 49 -5.39 -11.79 -4.84
C ALA A 49 -5.82 -12.64 -3.66
N TRP A 50 -5.02 -12.69 -2.61
CA TRP A 50 -5.30 -13.47 -1.42
C TRP A 50 -5.78 -12.60 -0.27
N LEU A 51 -4.99 -12.03 0.53
CA LEU A 51 -5.26 -11.02 1.57
C LEU A 51 -6.57 -11.19 2.35
N HIS A 52 -7.01 -12.44 2.58
CA HIS A 52 -8.30 -12.69 3.23
C HIS A 52 -8.35 -12.27 4.69
N LYS A 53 -7.24 -12.48 5.43
CA LYS A 53 -7.16 -12.03 6.83
C LYS A 53 -7.09 -10.51 6.92
N THR A 54 -6.39 -9.88 6.00
CA THR A 54 -6.35 -8.41 5.88
C THR A 54 -7.75 -7.87 5.66
N GLU A 55 -8.48 -8.47 4.73
CA GLU A 55 -9.87 -8.06 4.44
C GLU A 55 -10.78 -8.24 5.66
N LYS A 56 -10.65 -9.36 6.35
CA LYS A 56 -11.43 -9.64 7.55
C LYS A 56 -11.19 -8.58 8.63
N ASN A 57 -9.93 -8.22 8.87
CA ASN A 57 -9.59 -7.19 9.85
C ASN A 57 -10.16 -5.83 9.44
N ILE A 58 -10.04 -5.46 8.16
CA ILE A 58 -10.49 -4.17 7.65
C ILE A 58 -12.01 -4.00 7.79
N LYS A 59 -12.77 -5.08 7.65
CA LYS A 59 -14.22 -5.02 7.85
C LYS A 59 -14.61 -4.67 9.28
N ILE A 60 -13.75 -4.98 10.25
CA ILE A 60 -13.97 -4.67 11.66
C ILE A 60 -13.35 -3.34 12.03
N ASN A 61 -12.11 -3.13 11.61
CA ASN A 61 -11.32 -1.92 11.84
C ASN A 61 -10.61 -1.55 10.54
N ASN A 62 -11.02 -0.46 9.92
CA ASN A 62 -10.48 -0.07 8.62
C ASN A 62 -9.15 0.67 8.67
N GLN A 63 -8.56 0.84 9.84
CA GLN A 63 -7.23 1.46 9.97
C GLN A 63 -6.15 0.48 9.52
N MET A 64 -5.10 1.01 8.93
CA MET A 64 -3.98 0.20 8.50
C MET A 64 -2.69 0.99 8.46
N ILE A 65 -1.57 0.24 8.51
CA ILE A 65 -0.23 0.80 8.33
C ILE A 65 0.41 0.07 7.16
N VAL A 66 0.99 0.84 6.25
CA VAL A 66 1.75 0.30 5.12
C VAL A 66 3.18 0.81 5.24
N THR A 67 4.15 -0.08 5.11
CA THR A 67 5.55 0.31 5.01
C THR A 67 6.12 -0.12 3.68
N LEU A 68 7.02 0.67 3.16
CA LEU A 68 7.70 0.37 1.90
C LEU A 68 9.09 1.00 1.91
N GLY A 69 9.94 0.50 1.05
CA GLY A 69 11.31 1.02 0.97
C GLY A 69 12.06 0.45 -0.20
N SER A 70 13.23 1.01 -0.45
CA SER A 70 14.16 0.52 -1.45
C SER A 70 15.59 0.86 -1.03
N PRO A 71 16.54 -0.08 -1.17
CA PRO A 71 17.95 0.21 -0.90
C PRO A 71 18.59 1.06 -2.01
N ASP A 72 17.91 1.22 -3.13
CA ASP A 72 18.45 1.84 -4.35
C ASP A 72 18.01 3.29 -4.55
N VAL A 73 17.34 3.87 -3.56
CA VAL A 73 16.87 5.25 -3.59
C VAL A 73 17.58 6.05 -2.51
N GLN A 74 18.11 7.22 -2.87
CA GLN A 74 18.81 8.09 -1.94
C GLN A 74 17.88 8.58 -0.84
N GLY A 75 18.29 8.35 0.40
CA GLY A 75 17.57 8.79 1.58
C GLY A 75 18.21 9.99 2.25
N LYS A 76 17.81 10.25 3.50
CA LYS A 76 18.29 11.41 4.27
C LYS A 76 19.73 11.23 4.77
N VAL A 77 20.14 9.98 5.01
CA VAL A 77 21.44 9.67 5.61
C VAL A 77 22.40 9.12 4.55
N GLY A 78 21.89 8.38 3.60
CA GLY A 78 22.70 7.71 2.58
C GLY A 78 21.80 6.98 1.60
N MET A 79 22.36 6.00 0.91
CA MET A 79 21.58 5.19 -0.02
C MET A 79 20.64 4.25 0.75
N GLY A 80 19.40 4.22 0.29
CA GLY A 80 18.33 3.46 0.93
C GLY A 80 17.40 4.35 1.73
N THR A 81 16.10 4.20 1.49
CA THR A 81 15.08 4.97 2.21
C THR A 81 13.78 4.18 2.29
N GLY A 82 12.89 4.63 3.14
CA GLY A 82 11.59 4.01 3.33
C GLY A 82 10.57 4.98 3.89
N PHE A 83 9.34 4.53 3.89
CA PHE A 83 8.20 5.32 4.33
C PHE A 83 7.26 4.48 5.18
N VAL A 84 6.60 5.12 6.12
CA VAL A 84 5.47 4.58 6.84
C VAL A 84 4.23 5.38 6.44
N ILE A 85 3.19 4.67 6.05
CA ILE A 85 1.91 5.25 5.65
C ILE A 85 0.87 4.81 6.65
N GLU A 86 0.11 5.76 7.17
CA GLU A 86 -1.04 5.49 8.01
C GLU A 86 -2.30 5.94 7.27
N GLY A 87 -3.34 5.13 7.32
CA GLY A 87 -4.58 5.47 6.63
C GLY A 87 -5.70 4.52 6.93
N THR A 88 -6.72 4.61 6.12
CA THR A 88 -7.87 3.70 6.18
C THR A 88 -8.01 2.97 4.86
N ALA A 89 -8.68 1.82 4.89
CA ALA A 89 -8.73 0.94 3.74
C ALA A 89 -10.14 0.44 3.47
N ALA A 90 -10.37 0.16 2.19
CA ALA A 90 -11.57 -0.52 1.73
C ALA A 90 -11.17 -1.48 0.60
N PHE A 91 -11.93 -2.55 0.43
CA PHE A 91 -11.74 -3.45 -0.71
C PHE A 91 -12.78 -3.15 -1.78
N LEU A 92 -12.32 -3.03 -3.02
CA LEU A 92 -13.17 -2.79 -4.19
C LEU A 92 -13.23 -4.06 -5.03
N ASP A 93 -14.42 -4.44 -5.47
CA ASP A 93 -14.63 -5.59 -6.36
C ASP A 93 -15.25 -5.19 -7.70
N SER A 94 -15.45 -3.89 -7.92
CA SER A 94 -16.03 -3.34 -9.16
C SER A 94 -15.73 -1.85 -9.24
N GLY A 95 -16.00 -1.27 -10.39
CA GLY A 95 -15.90 0.16 -10.61
C GLY A 95 -14.68 0.56 -11.43
N LYS A 96 -14.51 1.86 -11.61
CA LYS A 96 -13.46 2.43 -12.47
C LYS A 96 -12.05 2.05 -12.01
N GLU A 97 -11.78 2.19 -10.72
CA GLU A 97 -10.47 1.88 -10.15
C GLU A 97 -10.18 0.39 -10.24
N PHE A 98 -11.20 -0.44 -9.96
CA PHE A 98 -11.06 -1.89 -10.11
C PHE A 98 -10.72 -2.27 -11.55
N ASP A 99 -11.44 -1.71 -12.53
CA ASP A 99 -11.23 -2.03 -13.94
C ASP A 99 -9.84 -1.63 -14.41
N MET A 100 -9.38 -0.44 -14.02
CA MET A 100 -8.04 0.04 -14.33
C MET A 100 -6.96 -0.88 -13.77
N MET A 101 -7.10 -1.29 -12.51
CA MET A 101 -6.15 -2.17 -11.84
C MET A 101 -6.19 -3.58 -12.41
N LYS A 102 -7.37 -4.08 -12.75
CA LYS A 102 -7.53 -5.41 -13.35
C LYS A 102 -6.83 -5.52 -14.70
N GLU A 103 -6.84 -4.47 -15.47
CA GLU A 103 -6.12 -4.42 -16.74
C GLU A 103 -4.61 -4.50 -16.54
N LYS A 104 -4.08 -3.77 -15.53
CA LYS A 104 -2.65 -3.79 -15.20
C LYS A 104 -2.22 -5.07 -14.51
N PHE A 105 -3.08 -5.63 -13.67
CA PHE A 105 -2.75 -6.78 -12.82
C PHE A 105 -3.87 -7.83 -12.95
N PRO A 106 -3.87 -8.61 -14.04
CA PRO A 106 -4.96 -9.57 -14.30
C PRO A 106 -5.17 -10.61 -13.20
N PHE A 107 -4.16 -10.86 -12.37
CA PHE A 107 -4.22 -11.85 -11.29
C PHE A 107 -5.07 -11.40 -10.10
N LEU A 108 -5.40 -10.12 -10.00
CA LEU A 108 -6.13 -9.63 -8.84
C LEU A 108 -7.59 -10.10 -8.83
N THR A 109 -8.15 -10.23 -7.65
CA THR A 109 -9.56 -10.54 -7.45
C THR A 109 -10.29 -9.37 -6.81
N ARG A 110 -9.56 -8.51 -6.09
CA ARG A 110 -10.06 -7.29 -5.48
C ARG A 110 -8.98 -6.24 -5.55
N VAL A 111 -9.35 -5.00 -5.31
CA VAL A 111 -8.40 -3.90 -5.14
C VAL A 111 -8.48 -3.41 -3.71
N LEU A 112 -7.33 -3.31 -3.05
CA LEU A 112 -7.23 -2.68 -1.74
C LEU A 112 -7.01 -1.19 -1.97
N GLU A 113 -7.99 -0.38 -1.61
CA GLU A 113 -7.90 1.07 -1.70
C GLU A 113 -7.52 1.65 -0.36
N VAL A 114 -6.36 2.31 -0.32
CA VAL A 114 -5.86 2.97 0.90
C VAL A 114 -6.08 4.47 0.76
N THR A 115 -6.83 5.05 1.69
CA THR A 115 -6.94 6.50 1.81
C THR A 115 -5.89 6.94 2.83
N VAL A 116 -4.88 7.63 2.35
CA VAL A 116 -3.70 7.98 3.14
C VAL A 116 -3.99 9.20 4.01
N LYS A 117 -3.68 9.10 5.29
CA LYS A 117 -3.82 10.20 6.24
C LYS A 117 -2.48 10.80 6.60
N ASN A 118 -1.43 9.98 6.64
CA ASN A 118 -0.08 10.44 6.98
C ASN A 118 0.95 9.62 6.25
N VAL A 119 1.98 10.29 5.74
CA VAL A 119 3.14 9.69 5.10
C VAL A 119 4.38 10.24 5.79
N ARG A 120 5.26 9.34 6.25
CA ARG A 120 6.48 9.73 6.94
C ARG A 120 7.67 8.99 6.36
N GLN A 121 8.69 9.74 5.94
CA GLN A 121 9.97 9.15 5.51
C GLN A 121 10.77 8.78 6.75
N THR A 122 11.28 7.55 6.79
CA THR A 122 11.94 7.01 7.99
C THR A 122 13.45 7.20 7.99
N ILE A 123 14.06 7.13 6.82
CA ILE A 123 15.52 7.30 6.63
C ILE A 123 15.78 7.92 5.25
#